data_5592503531d9a9203925c31f1638b4dc
#
_entry.id   5592503531d9a9203925c31f1638b4dc
#
_cell.length_a   1.000
_cell.length_b   1.000
_cell.length_c   1.000
_cell.angle_alpha   90.00
_cell.angle_beta   90.00
_cell.angle_gamma   90.00
#
_symmetry.space_group_name_H-M   'P 1'
#
loop_
_entity.id
_entity.type
_entity.pdbx_description
1 polymer ?
#
loop_
_entity_poly.entity_id
_entity_poly.type
_entity_poly.pdbx_seq_one_letter_code
_entity_poly.pdbx_strand_id
1 'polypeptide(L)' 'MRTENYHPPFAGERYLTDKEVIALLKVSRRTLQEYRTGRKIPFILFGGKVLYRETDIKKLLAENFRKAIP' A
#
# COMPACT_ATOMS: atom_id res chain seq x y z
N MET A 1 -6.40 19.42 20.37
CA MET A 1 -6.11 18.08 20.81
C MET A 1 -4.80 17.59 20.25
N ARG A 2 -4.03 16.97 21.03
CA ARG A 2 -2.73 16.58 20.57
C ARG A 2 -2.76 15.18 20.03
N THR A 3 -2.21 15.04 18.87
CA THR A 3 -2.22 13.76 18.20
C THR A 3 -1.33 12.74 18.87
N GLU A 4 -0.34 13.20 19.60
CA GLU A 4 0.56 12.26 20.24
C GLU A 4 -0.12 11.44 21.33
N ASN A 5 -1.29 11.89 21.79
CA ASN A 5 -2.04 11.15 22.77
C ASN A 5 -3.15 10.31 22.16
N TYR A 6 -3.23 10.34 20.86
CA TYR A 6 -4.28 9.63 20.16
C TYR A 6 -3.72 8.31 19.64
N HIS A 7 -4.35 7.21 20.01
CA HIS A 7 -3.93 5.89 19.60
C HIS A 7 -5.05 5.23 18.83
N PRO A 8 -5.16 5.54 17.55
CA PRO A 8 -6.21 4.95 16.74
C PRO A 8 -6.00 3.45 16.58
N PRO A 9 -7.04 2.73 16.18
CA PRO A 9 -6.92 1.28 15.96
C PRO A 9 -5.84 0.92 14.94
N PHE A 10 -5.48 1.89 14.10
CA PHE A 10 -4.45 1.67 13.09
C PHE A 10 -3.12 2.29 13.48
N ALA A 11 -2.93 2.56 14.78
CA ALA A 11 -1.65 3.06 15.25
C ALA A 11 -0.57 2.04 14.90
N GLY A 12 0.55 2.53 14.42
CA GLY A 12 1.62 1.67 13.96
C GLY A 12 1.51 1.30 12.49
N GLU A 13 0.37 1.57 11.89
CA GLU A 13 0.22 1.35 10.47
C GLU A 13 0.82 2.53 9.71
N ARG A 14 1.57 2.22 8.68
CA ARG A 14 2.11 3.24 7.81
C ARG A 14 1.30 3.30 6.53
N TYR A 15 1.01 4.51 6.11
CA TYR A 15 0.23 4.73 4.88
C TYR A 15 1.15 5.25 3.79
N LEU A 16 1.02 4.68 2.62
CA LEU A 16 1.90 4.98 1.49
C LEU A 16 1.12 5.69 0.41
N THR A 17 1.81 6.57 -0.30
CA THR A 17 1.24 7.26 -1.46
C THR A 17 1.50 6.44 -2.70
N ASP A 18 0.85 6.83 -3.81
CA ASP A 18 1.12 6.23 -5.12
C ASP A 18 2.61 6.22 -5.41
N LYS A 19 3.25 7.35 -5.19
CA LYS A 19 4.66 7.50 -5.51
C LYS A 19 5.51 6.50 -4.72
N GLU A 20 5.19 6.35 -3.45
CA GLU A 20 5.93 5.42 -2.61
C GLU A 20 5.71 3.97 -3.03
N VAL A 21 4.47 3.63 -3.36
CA VAL A 21 4.17 2.26 -3.78
C VAL A 21 4.82 1.96 -5.13
N ILE A 22 4.80 2.92 -6.04
CA ILE A 22 5.46 2.78 -7.34
C ILE A 22 6.93 2.47 -7.14
N ALA A 23 7.57 3.20 -6.23
CA ALA A 23 8.98 2.97 -5.95
C ALA A 23 9.23 1.60 -5.34
N LEU A 24 8.36 1.19 -4.43
CA LEU A 24 8.50 -0.10 -3.78
C LEU A 24 8.27 -1.27 -4.73
N LEU A 25 7.22 -1.21 -5.51
CA LEU A 25 6.87 -2.30 -6.41
C LEU A 25 7.61 -2.21 -7.72
N LYS A 26 8.23 -1.06 -8.00
CA LYS A 26 8.98 -0.83 -9.24
C LYS A 26 8.12 -1.04 -10.46
N VAL A 27 6.92 -0.49 -10.40
CA VAL A 27 5.99 -0.51 -11.51
C VAL A 27 5.73 0.91 -11.97
N SER A 28 5.12 1.03 -13.14
CA SER A 28 4.74 2.35 -13.63
C SER A 28 3.47 2.82 -12.93
N ARG A 29 3.22 4.12 -13.02
CA ARG A 29 1.98 4.68 -12.47
C ARG A 29 0.77 4.05 -13.12
N ARG A 30 0.84 3.80 -14.40
CA ARG A 30 -0.25 3.18 -15.12
C ARG A 30 -0.52 1.77 -14.63
N THR A 31 0.55 1.01 -14.40
CA THR A 31 0.41 -0.34 -13.90
C THR A 31 -0.23 -0.34 -12.52
N LEU A 32 0.18 0.58 -11.66
CA LEU A 32 -0.42 0.67 -10.33
C LEU A 32 -1.89 1.01 -10.44
N GLN A 33 -2.25 1.91 -11.34
CA GLN A 33 -3.64 2.27 -11.55
C GLN A 33 -4.45 1.06 -12.01
N GLU A 34 -3.87 0.25 -12.88
CA GLU A 34 -4.52 -0.97 -13.34
C GLU A 34 -4.72 -1.95 -12.19
N TYR A 35 -3.77 -2.03 -11.28
CA TYR A 35 -3.91 -2.88 -10.12
C TYR A 35 -5.07 -2.43 -9.23
N ARG A 36 -5.22 -1.12 -9.06
CA ARG A 36 -6.34 -0.60 -8.28
C ARG A 36 -7.66 -0.90 -8.97
N THR A 37 -7.74 -0.60 -10.26
CA THR A 37 -8.95 -0.81 -11.03
C THR A 37 -9.34 -2.27 -11.05
N GLY A 38 -8.35 -3.16 -11.14
CA GLY A 38 -8.60 -4.59 -11.15
C GLY A 38 -8.76 -5.20 -9.78
N ARG A 39 -8.77 -4.36 -8.74
CA ARG A 39 -8.94 -4.80 -7.36
C ARG A 39 -7.88 -5.79 -6.92
N LYS A 40 -6.68 -5.64 -7.46
CA LYS A 40 -5.57 -6.50 -7.08
C LYS A 40 -4.82 -5.96 -5.90
N ILE A 41 -5.06 -4.71 -5.55
CA ILE A 41 -4.34 -4.06 -4.46
C ILE A 41 -5.34 -3.23 -3.67
N PRO A 42 -5.45 -3.47 -2.37
CA PRO A 42 -6.34 -2.66 -1.53
C PRO A 42 -5.84 -1.24 -1.43
N PHE A 43 -6.75 -0.30 -1.37
CA PHE A 43 -6.37 1.09 -1.22
C PHE A 43 -7.44 1.84 -0.47
N ILE A 44 -7.07 3.02 0.01
CA ILE A 44 -7.96 3.90 0.73
C ILE A 44 -8.13 5.16 -0.09
N LEU A 45 -9.36 5.57 -0.31
CA LEU A 45 -9.64 6.82 -0.99
C LEU A 45 -10.07 7.82 0.07
N PHE A 46 -9.29 8.85 0.25
CA PHE A 46 -9.56 9.85 1.29
C PHE A 46 -9.30 11.23 0.74
N GLY A 47 -10.36 12.03 0.66
CA GLY A 47 -10.24 13.42 0.24
C GLY A 47 -9.58 13.57 -1.12
N GLY A 48 -9.88 12.69 -2.05
CA GLY A 48 -9.30 12.74 -3.38
C GLY A 48 -7.90 12.16 -3.46
N LYS A 49 -7.38 11.68 -2.35
CA LYS A 49 -6.07 11.05 -2.31
C LYS A 49 -6.21 9.54 -2.20
N VAL A 50 -5.27 8.84 -2.81
CA VAL A 50 -5.22 7.39 -2.71
C VAL A 50 -4.08 7.05 -1.77
N LEU A 51 -4.38 6.24 -0.78
CA LEU A 51 -3.39 5.77 0.19
C LEU A 51 -3.42 4.26 0.24
N TYR A 52 -2.30 3.67 0.60
CA TYR A 52 -2.16 2.22 0.71
C TYR A 52 -1.62 1.89 2.09
N ARG A 53 -2.14 0.87 2.72
CA ARG A 53 -1.58 0.43 3.98
C ARG A 53 -0.32 -0.36 3.70
N GLU A 54 0.73 -0.04 4.42
CA GLU A 54 1.99 -0.74 4.24
C GLU A 54 1.82 -2.24 4.47
N THR A 55 0.99 -2.60 5.43
CA THR A 55 0.71 -4.00 5.72
C THR A 55 0.16 -4.73 4.51
N ASP A 56 -0.76 -4.08 3.78
CA ASP A 56 -1.34 -4.68 2.59
C ASP A 56 -0.30 -4.87 1.50
N ILE A 57 0.60 -3.89 1.35
CA ILE A 57 1.64 -3.98 0.34
C ILE A 57 2.61 -5.11 0.68
N LYS A 58 2.99 -5.20 1.94
CA LYS A 58 3.87 -6.28 2.38
C LYS A 58 3.24 -7.64 2.17
N LYS A 59 1.96 -7.74 2.46
CA LYS A 59 1.24 -9.00 2.27
C LYS A 59 1.21 -9.38 0.80
N LEU A 60 0.96 -8.40 -0.07
CA LEU A 60 0.93 -8.64 -1.49
C LEU A 60 2.27 -9.16 -1.98
N LEU A 61 3.35 -8.53 -1.53
CA LEU A 61 4.68 -8.98 -1.91
C LEU A 61 4.97 -10.39 -1.40
N ALA A 62 4.57 -10.68 -0.18
CA ALA A 62 4.77 -12.00 0.40
C ALA A 62 3.99 -13.06 -0.38
N GLU A 63 2.77 -12.74 -0.77
CA GLU A 63 1.95 -13.68 -1.51
C GLU A 63 2.51 -13.97 -2.90
N ASN A 64 3.29 -13.04 -3.42
CA ASN A 64 3.86 -13.19 -4.75
C ASN A 64 5.33 -13.60 -4.71
N PHE A 65 5.83 -13.89 -3.54
CA PHE A 65 7.20 -14.31 -3.39
C PHE A 65 7.38 -15.66 -4.07
N ARG A 66 8.43 -15.76 -4.89
CA ARG A 66 8.79 -17.00 -5.56
C ARG A 66 10.14 -17.43 -5.07
N LYS A 67 10.17 -18.52 -4.36
CA LYS A 67 11.44 -19.03 -3.86
C LYS A 67 12.22 -19.64 -5.01
N ALA A 68 13.51 -19.35 -5.07
CA ALA A 68 14.35 -19.97 -6.07
C ALA A 68 14.42 -21.45 -5.82
N ILE A 69 14.30 -22.23 -6.87
CA ILE A 69 14.35 -23.67 -6.77
C ILE A 69 15.65 -24.15 -7.38
N PRO A 70 16.45 -24.90 -6.62
CA PRO A 70 17.72 -25.40 -7.11
C PRO A 70 17.55 -26.31 -8.31
#